data_f526a0e0c4528516ce1bd4f5a8b7ecfe
#
_entry.id   f526a0e0c4528516ce1bd4f5a8b7ecfe
#
_cell.length_a   1.000
_cell.length_b   1.000
_cell.length_c   1.000
_cell.angle_alpha   90.00
_cell.angle_beta   90.00
_cell.angle_gamma   90.00
#
_symmetry.space_group_name_H-M   'P 1'
#
loop_
_entity.id
_entity.type
_entity.pdbx_description
1 polymer ?
#
loop_
_entity_poly.entity_id
_entity_poly.type
_entity_poly.pdbx_seq_one_letter_code
_entity_poly.pdbx_strand_id
1 'polypeptide(L)'
;ILVMNKIFFIFILCMTNMAKAEFFSNISDIIENNTDRLSYGVSVTDFDKDGSYEFIVAGFGYSNLALSYKNGKLINTIQDPLFIDENRSTIGVSSCDIDQDGFEEIYFLNTDTYSGDKKYSDRLLDNNNEIFDYFELEKNLENLNLTAGRSVVCVDRNGSGKYGIYVANYGGPTRFYEIEEDEVKDLAPILGIDQITGGRAVVSGHIVSNNMDIFAANERGPNFLYKNNNGRFKDIATEKNIQDTFQNGRGTALTDFLYRGELDIITSNWEGYHRIFVKQKNSFLDMSSLDFRSPSRIRTVISADFDNDGYDEIFLNNIGQPNRLFRILEEGNLEEIKLDEALEEQGLGTGAAVADIDGDGILELLISHGESGAQPVSYTHLRAHETDSYLVCR
;
A
#
# COMPACT_ATOMS: atom_id res chain seq x y z
N ILE A 1 -57.05 14.92 58.61
CA ILE A 1 -55.89 14.00 58.61
C ILE A 1 -55.57 13.68 57.18
N LEU A 2 -54.60 14.37 56.59
CA LEU A 2 -54.10 14.13 55.24
C LEU A 2 -53.05 13.00 55.30
N VAL A 3 -53.28 11.95 54.50
CA VAL A 3 -52.30 10.91 54.25
C VAL A 3 -51.59 11.28 52.95
N MET A 4 -50.31 11.70 53.08
CA MET A 4 -49.43 11.93 51.94
C MET A 4 -48.84 10.60 51.48
N ASN A 5 -49.26 10.11 50.30
CA ASN A 5 -48.60 8.99 49.61
C ASN A 5 -47.30 9.50 48.98
N LYS A 6 -46.18 9.02 49.47
CA LYS A 6 -44.85 9.19 48.82
C LYS A 6 -44.74 8.14 47.71
N ILE A 7 -44.81 8.58 46.45
CA ILE A 7 -44.47 7.76 45.30
C ILE A 7 -42.93 7.81 45.17
N PHE A 8 -42.27 6.69 45.42
CA PHE A 8 -40.86 6.49 45.17
C PHE A 8 -40.70 6.16 43.69
N PHE A 9 -40.14 7.08 42.87
CA PHE A 9 -39.68 6.79 41.54
C PHE A 9 -38.34 6.09 41.64
N ILE A 10 -38.26 4.79 41.37
CA ILE A 10 -37.01 4.06 41.19
C ILE A 10 -36.61 4.31 39.74
N PHE A 11 -35.61 5.17 39.52
CA PHE A 11 -34.89 5.26 38.27
C PHE A 11 -34.00 4.03 38.16
N ILE A 12 -34.41 3.01 37.41
CA ILE A 12 -33.54 1.93 36.98
C ILE A 12 -32.69 2.52 35.87
N LEU A 13 -31.46 2.91 36.21
CA LEU A 13 -30.44 3.23 35.24
C LEU A 13 -30.05 1.90 34.55
N CYS A 14 -30.70 1.60 33.43
CA CYS A 14 -30.18 0.60 32.51
C CYS A 14 -28.86 1.14 31.97
N MET A 15 -27.75 0.78 32.60
CA MET A 15 -26.46 0.81 31.94
C MET A 15 -26.47 -0.30 30.91
N THR A 16 -26.94 0.00 29.71
CA THR A 16 -26.60 -0.79 28.54
C THR A 16 -25.08 -0.61 28.39
N ASN A 17 -24.32 -1.63 28.70
CA ASN A 17 -22.99 -1.79 28.12
C ASN A 17 -23.25 -1.82 26.61
N MET A 18 -23.14 -0.68 25.94
CA MET A 18 -22.92 -0.67 24.50
C MET A 18 -21.60 -1.40 24.32
N ALA A 19 -21.64 -2.64 23.86
CA ALA A 19 -20.47 -3.26 23.30
C ALA A 19 -19.99 -2.27 22.22
N LYS A 20 -18.78 -1.77 22.38
CA LYS A 20 -18.13 -0.94 21.38
C LYS A 20 -18.06 -1.84 20.15
N ALA A 21 -18.65 -1.42 19.05
CA ALA A 21 -18.52 -2.16 17.80
C ALA A 21 -17.03 -2.24 17.48
N GLU A 22 -16.53 -3.43 17.27
CA GLU A 22 -15.17 -3.67 16.80
C GLU A 22 -15.07 -3.11 15.38
N PHE A 23 -14.03 -2.33 15.08
CA PHE A 23 -13.87 -1.74 13.75
C PHE A 23 -13.42 -2.80 12.73
N PHE A 24 -12.51 -3.68 13.13
CA PHE A 24 -12.07 -4.83 12.33
C PHE A 24 -12.29 -6.13 13.09
N SER A 25 -12.65 -7.18 12.39
CA SER A 25 -12.56 -8.56 12.90
C SER A 25 -11.40 -9.30 12.24
N ASN A 26 -10.67 -10.08 13.03
CA ASN A 26 -9.62 -10.95 12.50
C ASN A 26 -10.24 -12.22 11.90
N ILE A 27 -10.06 -12.41 10.60
CA ILE A 27 -10.56 -13.58 9.85
C ILE A 27 -9.41 -14.39 9.24
N SER A 28 -8.22 -14.34 9.81
CA SER A 28 -7.02 -15.01 9.28
C SER A 28 -7.14 -16.54 9.20
N ASP A 29 -8.09 -17.14 9.91
CA ASP A 29 -8.40 -18.57 9.89
C ASP A 29 -9.02 -19.05 8.56
N ILE A 30 -9.50 -18.13 7.71
CA ILE A 30 -9.93 -18.49 6.35
C ILE A 30 -8.76 -18.71 5.39
N ILE A 31 -7.53 -18.26 5.71
CA ILE A 31 -6.36 -18.47 4.86
C ILE A 31 -5.91 -19.94 4.95
N GLU A 32 -5.99 -20.65 3.84
CA GLU A 32 -5.58 -22.05 3.79
C GLU A 32 -4.04 -22.17 3.87
N ASN A 33 -3.56 -23.05 4.73
CA ASN A 33 -2.12 -23.25 4.95
C ASN A 33 -1.38 -21.96 5.35
N ASN A 34 -1.99 -21.15 6.20
CA ASN A 34 -1.36 -19.92 6.74
C ASN A 34 -0.19 -20.28 7.66
N THR A 35 0.96 -20.57 7.07
CA THR A 35 2.19 -20.98 7.78
C THR A 35 3.14 -19.79 7.92
N ASP A 36 3.99 -19.85 8.94
CA ASP A 36 5.01 -18.85 9.19
C ASP A 36 5.97 -18.69 8.01
N ARG A 37 6.12 -17.47 7.52
CA ARG A 37 7.00 -17.10 6.40
C ARG A 37 7.34 -15.62 6.43
N LEU A 38 8.44 -15.25 5.76
CA LEU A 38 8.76 -13.86 5.53
C LEU A 38 8.07 -13.38 4.26
N SER A 39 7.32 -12.30 4.36
CA SER A 39 6.62 -11.68 3.25
C SER A 39 6.71 -10.16 3.34
N TYR A 40 6.61 -9.47 2.20
CA TYR A 40 6.69 -8.03 2.16
C TYR A 40 5.54 -7.43 1.35
N GLY A 41 5.77 -6.95 0.14
CA GLY A 41 4.76 -6.27 -0.66
C GLY A 41 3.52 -7.11 -0.91
N VAL A 42 2.37 -6.46 -0.98
CA VAL A 42 1.10 -7.05 -1.39
C VAL A 42 0.50 -6.16 -2.48
N SER A 43 -0.03 -6.76 -3.54
CA SER A 43 -0.81 -6.13 -4.60
C SER A 43 -2.14 -6.85 -4.76
N VAL A 44 -3.06 -6.27 -5.52
CA VAL A 44 -4.35 -6.86 -5.85
C VAL A 44 -4.51 -6.83 -7.37
N THR A 45 -4.86 -7.96 -7.98
CA THR A 45 -5.11 -8.08 -9.42
C THR A 45 -5.89 -9.34 -9.73
N ASP A 46 -6.56 -9.42 -10.87
CA ASP A 46 -7.14 -10.63 -11.45
C ASP A 46 -6.11 -11.26 -12.42
N PHE A 47 -5.09 -11.90 -11.86
CA PHE A 47 -3.97 -12.43 -12.66
C PHE A 47 -4.31 -13.75 -13.37
N ASP A 48 -5.19 -14.57 -12.81
CA ASP A 48 -5.64 -15.81 -13.46
C ASP A 48 -6.80 -15.60 -14.44
N LYS A 49 -7.27 -14.34 -14.57
CA LYS A 49 -8.29 -13.90 -15.54
C LYS A 49 -9.65 -14.60 -15.33
N ASP A 50 -9.97 -14.97 -14.09
CA ASP A 50 -11.24 -15.62 -13.74
C ASP A 50 -12.38 -14.64 -13.38
N GLY A 51 -12.06 -13.35 -13.32
CA GLY A 51 -12.98 -12.26 -13.00
C GLY A 51 -13.08 -11.95 -11.52
N SER A 52 -12.24 -12.57 -10.69
CA SER A 52 -12.11 -12.30 -9.25
C SER A 52 -10.70 -11.82 -8.95
N TYR A 53 -10.56 -10.94 -7.96
CA TYR A 53 -9.24 -10.47 -7.56
C TYR A 53 -8.50 -11.48 -6.67
N GLU A 54 -7.17 -11.47 -6.79
CA GLU A 54 -6.25 -12.13 -5.88
C GLU A 54 -5.46 -11.11 -5.06
N PHE A 55 -5.13 -11.47 -3.81
CA PHE A 55 -3.99 -10.86 -3.14
C PHE A 55 -2.69 -11.52 -3.61
N ILE A 56 -1.85 -10.76 -4.28
CA ILE A 56 -0.51 -11.19 -4.72
C ILE A 56 0.48 -10.82 -3.62
N VAL A 57 1.10 -11.81 -3.01
CA VAL A 57 1.97 -11.61 -1.84
C VAL A 57 3.41 -11.94 -2.18
N ALA A 58 4.30 -10.98 -1.97
CA ALA A 58 5.74 -11.12 -2.20
C ALA A 58 6.42 -11.94 -1.08
N GLY A 59 7.00 -13.08 -1.45
CA GLY A 59 7.75 -13.96 -0.54
C GLY A 59 9.24 -13.58 -0.49
N PHE A 60 9.79 -13.40 0.70
CA PHE A 60 11.21 -13.08 0.89
C PHE A 60 12.00 -14.33 1.26
N GLY A 61 12.59 -14.98 0.27
CA GLY A 61 13.18 -16.32 0.42
C GLY A 61 12.15 -17.42 0.63
N TYR A 62 10.91 -17.15 0.28
CA TYR A 62 9.76 -18.05 0.28
C TYR A 62 8.99 -17.85 -1.03
N SER A 63 8.07 -18.77 -1.33
CA SER A 63 7.20 -18.66 -2.51
C SER A 63 6.37 -17.38 -2.48
N ASN A 64 6.24 -16.70 -3.62
CA ASN A 64 5.18 -15.73 -3.83
C ASN A 64 3.82 -16.46 -3.82
N LEU A 65 2.75 -15.78 -3.42
CA LEU A 65 1.40 -16.37 -3.38
C LEU A 65 0.42 -15.53 -4.19
N ALA A 66 -0.55 -16.21 -4.81
CA ALA A 66 -1.79 -15.62 -5.31
C ALA A 66 -2.95 -16.19 -4.49
N LEU A 67 -3.49 -15.39 -3.59
CA LEU A 67 -4.54 -15.80 -2.67
C LEU A 67 -5.90 -15.39 -3.23
N SER A 68 -6.64 -16.36 -3.80
CA SER A 68 -8.00 -16.18 -4.31
C SER A 68 -9.03 -16.61 -3.27
N TYR A 69 -10.15 -15.88 -3.20
CA TYR A 69 -11.28 -16.29 -2.35
C TYR A 69 -12.14 -17.35 -3.05
N LYS A 70 -12.17 -18.55 -2.50
CA LYS A 70 -12.94 -19.68 -3.06
C LYS A 70 -13.61 -20.46 -1.94
N ASN A 71 -14.95 -20.56 -1.99
CA ASN A 71 -15.77 -21.34 -1.03
C ASN A 71 -15.52 -20.97 0.45
N GLY A 72 -15.41 -19.68 0.77
CA GLY A 72 -15.22 -19.18 2.14
C GLY A 72 -13.78 -19.26 2.64
N LYS A 73 -12.80 -19.47 1.75
CA LYS A 73 -11.39 -19.51 2.08
C LYS A 73 -10.52 -18.77 1.10
N LEU A 74 -9.40 -18.25 1.59
CA LEU A 74 -8.31 -17.76 0.74
C LEU A 74 -7.33 -18.90 0.47
N ILE A 75 -7.20 -19.27 -0.80
CA ILE A 75 -6.34 -20.38 -1.23
C ILE A 75 -5.32 -19.89 -2.25
N ASN A 76 -4.09 -20.42 -2.20
CA ASN A 76 -3.06 -20.13 -3.18
C ASN A 76 -3.34 -20.90 -4.47
N THR A 77 -3.71 -20.18 -5.53
CA THR A 77 -4.17 -20.75 -6.80
C THR A 77 -3.08 -20.94 -7.83
N ILE A 78 -1.96 -20.23 -7.75
CA ILE A 78 -0.89 -20.27 -8.76
C ILE A 78 0.30 -21.08 -8.26
N GLN A 79 0.69 -22.10 -9.03
CA GLN A 79 1.79 -22.99 -8.73
C GLN A 79 2.90 -22.99 -9.81
N ASP A 80 2.86 -22.02 -10.70
CA ASP A 80 3.88 -21.87 -11.75
C ASP A 80 5.26 -21.51 -11.15
N PRO A 81 6.36 -22.15 -11.55
CA PRO A 81 7.70 -21.88 -10.99
C PRO A 81 8.19 -20.45 -11.19
N LEU A 82 7.82 -19.76 -12.28
CA LEU A 82 8.17 -18.35 -12.50
C LEU A 82 7.49 -17.44 -11.50
N PHE A 83 6.21 -17.73 -11.19
CA PHE A 83 5.43 -16.98 -10.22
C PHE A 83 5.89 -17.26 -8.78
N ILE A 84 6.05 -18.54 -8.42
CA ILE A 84 6.47 -18.97 -7.06
C ILE A 84 7.80 -18.34 -6.67
N ASP A 85 8.80 -18.43 -7.54
CA ASP A 85 10.13 -17.78 -7.47
C ASP A 85 10.82 -17.83 -6.09
N GLU A 86 10.67 -18.92 -5.36
CA GLU A 86 11.13 -19.07 -3.96
C GLU A 86 12.63 -18.93 -3.74
N ASN A 87 13.43 -18.99 -4.80
CA ASN A 87 14.89 -18.80 -4.74
C ASN A 87 15.31 -17.33 -4.72
N ARG A 88 14.36 -16.41 -4.87
CA ARG A 88 14.59 -14.96 -4.84
C ARG A 88 13.97 -14.36 -3.58
N SER A 89 14.34 -13.13 -3.32
CA SER A 89 13.81 -12.38 -2.17
C SER A 89 12.96 -11.24 -2.69
N THR A 90 11.68 -11.51 -2.94
CA THR A 90 10.75 -10.51 -3.43
C THR A 90 10.35 -9.57 -2.30
N ILE A 91 10.53 -8.26 -2.50
CA ILE A 91 10.25 -7.23 -1.49
C ILE A 91 9.08 -6.32 -1.86
N GLY A 92 8.81 -6.17 -3.14
CA GLY A 92 7.73 -5.34 -3.65
C GLY A 92 7.01 -6.03 -4.80
N VAL A 93 5.76 -5.68 -4.99
CA VAL A 93 4.93 -6.15 -6.09
C VAL A 93 4.01 -5.03 -6.54
N SER A 94 3.77 -4.93 -7.83
CA SER A 94 2.75 -4.07 -8.43
C SER A 94 2.19 -4.74 -9.67
N SER A 95 0.94 -4.46 -9.98
CA SER A 95 0.24 -4.99 -11.15
C SER A 95 -0.40 -3.87 -11.94
N CYS A 96 -0.32 -3.93 -13.26
CA CYS A 96 -0.96 -3.02 -14.19
C CYS A 96 -0.82 -3.50 -15.64
N ASP A 97 -1.73 -3.08 -16.49
CA ASP A 97 -1.73 -3.35 -17.94
C ASP A 97 -0.61 -2.54 -18.62
N ILE A 98 0.56 -3.17 -18.82
CA ILE A 98 1.75 -2.52 -19.35
C ILE A 98 1.87 -2.69 -20.88
N ASP A 99 1.22 -3.69 -21.47
CA ASP A 99 1.22 -3.96 -22.90
C ASP A 99 -0.08 -3.58 -23.63
N GLN A 100 -1.12 -3.21 -22.88
CA GLN A 100 -2.46 -2.82 -23.36
C GLN A 100 -3.29 -3.97 -23.93
N ASP A 101 -3.13 -5.17 -23.40
CA ASP A 101 -3.99 -6.30 -23.77
C ASP A 101 -5.32 -6.34 -23.00
N GLY A 102 -5.45 -5.48 -21.96
CA GLY A 102 -6.62 -5.34 -21.10
C GLY A 102 -6.55 -6.20 -19.84
N PHE A 103 -5.44 -6.85 -19.58
CA PHE A 103 -5.13 -7.58 -18.37
C PHE A 103 -3.89 -6.99 -17.72
N GLU A 104 -3.66 -7.31 -16.44
CA GLU A 104 -2.56 -6.74 -15.70
C GLU A 104 -1.38 -7.70 -15.63
N GLU A 105 -0.18 -7.23 -15.96
CA GLU A 105 1.09 -7.88 -15.69
C GLU A 105 1.51 -7.65 -14.25
N ILE A 106 2.31 -8.57 -13.70
CA ILE A 106 2.88 -8.46 -12.36
C ILE A 106 4.38 -8.18 -12.43
N TYR A 107 4.79 -7.09 -11.78
CA TYR A 107 6.19 -6.81 -11.53
C TYR A 107 6.59 -7.26 -10.12
N PHE A 108 7.47 -8.27 -10.02
CA PHE A 108 8.08 -8.69 -8.76
C PHE A 108 9.45 -8.03 -8.59
N LEU A 109 9.53 -7.15 -7.60
CA LEU A 109 10.75 -6.43 -7.24
C LEU A 109 11.57 -7.27 -6.28
N ASN A 110 12.70 -7.79 -6.75
CA ASN A 110 13.59 -8.63 -5.97
C ASN A 110 14.70 -7.84 -5.28
N THR A 111 15.18 -8.35 -4.13
CA THR A 111 16.35 -7.84 -3.45
C THR A 111 17.03 -8.95 -2.63
N ASP A 112 18.31 -9.15 -2.83
CA ASP A 112 19.14 -10.08 -2.05
C ASP A 112 20.26 -9.36 -1.30
N THR A 113 20.24 -8.02 -1.35
CA THR A 113 21.18 -7.15 -0.68
C THR A 113 20.49 -5.91 -0.12
N TYR A 114 21.12 -5.28 0.86
CA TYR A 114 20.56 -4.06 1.45
C TYR A 114 20.64 -2.85 0.50
N SER A 115 21.68 -2.75 -0.32
CA SER A 115 21.93 -1.58 -1.17
C SER A 115 22.87 -1.92 -2.31
N GLY A 116 22.74 -1.23 -3.43
CA GLY A 116 23.61 -1.41 -4.59
C GLY A 116 23.28 -2.68 -5.38
N ASP A 117 24.30 -3.29 -5.97
CA ASP A 117 24.12 -4.41 -6.89
C ASP A 117 23.59 -5.67 -6.21
N LYS A 118 22.65 -6.34 -6.86
CA LYS A 118 22.03 -7.60 -6.44
C LYS A 118 22.31 -8.71 -7.46
N LYS A 119 22.17 -9.96 -7.02
CA LYS A 119 22.46 -11.15 -7.83
C LYS A 119 21.34 -11.47 -8.81
N TYR A 120 20.09 -11.41 -8.35
CA TYR A 120 18.91 -11.77 -9.13
C TYR A 120 18.19 -10.53 -9.63
N SER A 121 17.83 -10.54 -10.92
CA SER A 121 16.96 -9.50 -11.51
C SER A 121 15.55 -9.55 -10.92
N ASP A 122 14.78 -8.52 -11.21
CA ASP A 122 13.33 -8.53 -11.00
C ASP A 122 12.66 -9.45 -12.04
N ARG A 123 11.36 -9.67 -11.88
CA ARG A 123 10.52 -10.35 -12.88
C ARG A 123 9.40 -9.43 -13.33
N LEU A 124 9.03 -9.56 -14.60
CA LEU A 124 7.84 -8.95 -15.16
C LEU A 124 7.04 -10.05 -15.86
N LEU A 125 6.01 -10.53 -15.16
CA LEU A 125 5.23 -11.69 -15.56
C LEU A 125 3.94 -11.27 -16.27
N ASP A 126 3.66 -11.91 -17.38
CA ASP A 126 2.36 -11.92 -18.03
C ASP A 126 1.76 -13.32 -17.98
N ASN A 127 0.43 -13.40 -17.99
CA ASN A 127 -0.34 -14.63 -18.04
C ASN A 127 -1.22 -14.67 -19.31
N ASN A 128 -0.61 -14.98 -20.42
CA ASN A 128 -1.32 -15.17 -21.70
C ASN A 128 -1.38 -16.66 -22.07
N ASN A 129 -2.27 -17.43 -21.41
CA ASN A 129 -2.41 -18.88 -21.42
C ASN A 129 -1.27 -19.65 -20.71
N GLU A 130 -0.06 -19.15 -20.70
CA GLU A 130 1.10 -19.65 -19.96
C GLU A 130 1.79 -18.43 -19.33
N ILE A 131 2.27 -18.58 -18.10
CA ILE A 131 3.02 -17.52 -17.43
C ILE A 131 4.41 -17.44 -18.06
N PHE A 132 4.80 -16.25 -18.49
CA PHE A 132 6.15 -15.99 -18.98
C PHE A 132 6.72 -14.70 -18.38
N ASP A 133 8.05 -14.59 -18.38
CA ASP A 133 8.77 -13.43 -17.86
C ASP A 133 9.39 -12.64 -19.01
N TYR A 134 8.96 -11.40 -19.21
CA TYR A 134 9.53 -10.51 -20.23
C TYR A 134 11.03 -10.34 -20.10
N PHE A 135 11.59 -10.39 -18.87
CA PHE A 135 13.03 -10.28 -18.63
C PHE A 135 13.83 -11.53 -19.01
N GLU A 136 13.20 -12.67 -19.28
CA GLU A 136 13.89 -13.86 -19.81
C GLU A 136 14.04 -13.83 -21.35
N LEU A 137 13.38 -12.89 -22.03
CA LEU A 137 13.56 -12.71 -23.46
C LEU A 137 14.94 -12.12 -23.77
N GLU A 138 15.68 -12.72 -24.75
CA GLU A 138 17.06 -12.31 -25.10
C GLU A 138 17.18 -10.81 -25.36
N LYS A 139 16.20 -10.21 -26.03
CA LYS A 139 16.15 -8.77 -26.35
C LYS A 139 16.04 -7.85 -25.12
N ASN A 140 15.67 -8.37 -23.95
CA ASN A 140 15.44 -7.63 -22.73
C ASN A 140 16.58 -7.76 -21.69
N LEU A 141 17.55 -8.64 -21.94
CA LEU A 141 18.64 -8.91 -20.98
C LEU A 141 19.51 -7.69 -20.63
N GLU A 142 19.58 -6.69 -21.50
CA GLU A 142 20.32 -5.44 -21.25
C GLU A 142 19.56 -4.48 -20.31
N ASN A 143 18.24 -4.68 -20.11
CA ASN A 143 17.38 -3.81 -19.33
C ASN A 143 17.04 -4.37 -17.94
N LEU A 144 17.73 -5.44 -17.52
CA LEU A 144 17.49 -6.04 -16.20
C LEU A 144 17.75 -5.05 -15.06
N ASN A 145 16.88 -5.02 -14.05
CA ASN A 145 17.17 -4.31 -12.81
C ASN A 145 18.07 -5.18 -11.91
N LEU A 146 19.34 -4.88 -11.87
CA LEU A 146 20.31 -5.53 -11.00
C LEU A 146 20.70 -4.66 -9.79
N THR A 147 19.83 -3.74 -9.40
CA THR A 147 19.99 -2.90 -8.20
C THR A 147 18.95 -3.29 -7.14
N ALA A 148 19.36 -3.26 -5.88
CA ALA A 148 18.47 -3.53 -4.75
C ALA A 148 17.24 -2.60 -4.77
N GLY A 149 16.07 -3.15 -5.05
CA GLY A 149 14.81 -2.42 -5.07
C GLY A 149 14.19 -2.30 -3.68
N ARG A 150 13.23 -1.37 -3.52
CA ARG A 150 12.48 -1.19 -2.27
C ARG A 150 10.98 -0.97 -2.48
N SER A 151 10.59 -0.30 -3.55
CA SER A 151 9.19 -0.06 -3.88
C SER A 151 9.02 0.08 -5.37
N VAL A 152 7.83 -0.24 -5.84
CA VAL A 152 7.45 -0.21 -7.26
C VAL A 152 6.04 0.32 -7.39
N VAL A 153 5.77 1.08 -8.46
CA VAL A 153 4.44 1.63 -8.74
C VAL A 153 4.21 1.74 -10.24
N CYS A 154 2.97 1.55 -10.64
CA CYS A 154 2.50 1.74 -12.01
C CYS A 154 2.17 3.21 -12.30
N VAL A 155 2.49 3.68 -13.51
CA VAL A 155 2.30 5.08 -13.92
C VAL A 155 1.87 5.16 -15.37
N ASP A 156 0.63 5.54 -15.65
CA ASP A 156 0.23 5.97 -17.00
C ASP A 156 0.68 7.42 -17.23
N ARG A 157 1.89 7.58 -17.74
CA ARG A 157 2.47 8.92 -17.94
C ARG A 157 1.83 9.73 -19.07
N ASN A 158 1.14 9.07 -19.99
CA ASN A 158 0.56 9.72 -21.17
C ASN A 158 -0.97 9.84 -21.09
N GLY A 159 -1.63 9.24 -20.09
CA GLY A 159 -3.09 9.18 -20.00
C GLY A 159 -3.71 8.31 -21.11
N SER A 160 -3.00 7.28 -21.54
CA SER A 160 -3.39 6.42 -22.67
C SER A 160 -3.96 5.07 -22.27
N GLY A 161 -3.97 4.76 -20.97
CA GLY A 161 -4.28 3.42 -20.45
C GLY A 161 -3.10 2.45 -20.55
N LYS A 162 -1.98 2.86 -21.14
CA LYS A 162 -0.73 2.09 -21.14
C LYS A 162 0.14 2.51 -19.98
N TYR A 163 0.37 1.59 -19.07
CA TYR A 163 1.17 1.84 -17.90
C TYR A 163 2.66 1.59 -18.14
N GLY A 164 3.50 2.33 -17.42
CA GLY A 164 4.89 2.02 -17.20
C GLY A 164 5.11 1.71 -15.72
N ILE A 165 6.27 1.16 -15.39
CA ILE A 165 6.63 0.75 -14.03
C ILE A 165 7.81 1.58 -13.53
N TYR A 166 7.57 2.41 -12.50
CA TYR A 166 8.64 3.11 -11.79
C TYR A 166 9.15 2.24 -10.64
N VAL A 167 10.47 2.03 -10.62
CA VAL A 167 11.16 1.22 -9.59
C VAL A 167 12.05 2.11 -8.75
N ALA A 168 11.75 2.21 -7.46
CA ALA A 168 12.56 2.92 -6.47
C ALA A 168 13.68 2.00 -5.96
N ASN A 169 14.86 2.17 -6.49
CA ASN A 169 16.07 1.45 -6.07
C ASN A 169 16.76 2.12 -4.87
N TYR A 170 17.57 1.35 -4.15
CA TYR A 170 18.35 1.83 -3.01
C TYR A 170 19.85 1.69 -3.29
N GLY A 171 20.53 2.84 -3.43
CA GLY A 171 21.97 2.90 -3.71
C GLY A 171 22.35 2.64 -5.15
N GLY A 172 21.42 2.77 -6.08
CA GLY A 172 21.60 2.76 -7.52
C GLY A 172 20.48 3.52 -8.22
N PRO A 173 20.56 3.67 -9.57
CA PRO A 173 19.57 4.47 -10.30
C PRO A 173 18.18 3.85 -10.24
N THR A 174 17.17 4.70 -10.11
CA THR A 174 15.77 4.32 -10.29
C THR A 174 15.51 3.91 -11.74
N ARG A 175 14.49 3.10 -11.99
CA ARG A 175 14.10 2.63 -13.32
C ARG A 175 12.70 3.08 -13.67
N PHE A 176 12.43 3.15 -14.98
CA PHE A 176 11.09 3.34 -15.50
C PHE A 176 10.91 2.47 -16.75
N TYR A 177 10.17 1.39 -16.61
CA TYR A 177 9.97 0.42 -17.68
C TYR A 177 8.68 0.65 -18.44
N GLU A 178 8.75 0.60 -19.76
CA GLU A 178 7.61 0.43 -20.66
C GLU A 178 7.90 -0.71 -21.63
N ILE A 179 6.84 -1.34 -22.14
CA ILE A 179 6.94 -2.41 -23.16
C ILE A 179 6.52 -1.87 -24.53
N GLU A 180 7.25 -2.23 -25.57
CA GLU A 180 6.90 -1.99 -26.95
C GLU A 180 7.25 -3.23 -27.77
N GLU A 181 6.27 -3.92 -28.34
CA GLU A 181 6.47 -5.17 -29.08
C GLU A 181 7.30 -6.22 -28.29
N ASP A 182 6.93 -6.49 -27.04
CA ASP A 182 7.62 -7.33 -26.04
C ASP A 182 9.06 -6.86 -25.68
N GLU A 183 9.52 -5.73 -26.18
CA GLU A 183 10.78 -5.14 -25.76
C GLU A 183 10.55 -4.26 -24.52
N VAL A 184 11.18 -4.61 -23.40
CA VAL A 184 11.18 -3.82 -22.17
C VAL A 184 12.24 -2.74 -22.29
N LYS A 185 11.86 -1.47 -22.19
CA LYS A 185 12.75 -0.30 -22.27
C LYS A 185 12.84 0.41 -20.94
N ASP A 186 14.06 0.66 -20.46
CA ASP A 186 14.27 1.57 -19.33
C ASP A 186 14.33 3.01 -19.83
N LEU A 187 13.26 3.74 -19.57
CA LEU A 187 13.11 5.14 -19.98
C LEU A 187 13.52 6.15 -18.91
N ALA A 188 13.90 5.73 -17.70
CA ALA A 188 14.24 6.64 -16.61
C ALA A 188 15.25 7.73 -17.00
N PRO A 189 16.37 7.42 -17.74
CA PRO A 189 17.35 8.42 -18.14
C PRO A 189 16.76 9.51 -19.05
N ILE A 190 15.95 9.12 -20.03
CA ILE A 190 15.35 10.11 -20.96
C ILE A 190 14.17 10.87 -20.38
N LEU A 191 13.56 10.34 -19.33
CA LEU A 191 12.48 10.98 -18.58
C LEU A 191 13.01 11.90 -17.47
N GLY A 192 14.32 11.83 -17.14
CA GLY A 192 14.96 12.67 -16.12
C GLY A 192 14.69 12.22 -14.69
N ILE A 193 14.44 10.93 -14.49
CA ILE A 193 14.09 10.35 -13.18
C ILE A 193 15.01 9.20 -12.75
N ASP A 194 16.16 9.04 -13.37
CA ASP A 194 17.18 8.00 -13.10
C ASP A 194 18.08 8.34 -11.90
N GLN A 195 17.49 8.81 -10.81
CA GLN A 195 18.24 9.29 -9.65
C GLN A 195 18.80 8.14 -8.78
N ILE A 196 20.02 8.33 -8.27
CA ILE A 196 20.59 7.43 -7.25
C ILE A 196 20.15 7.90 -5.88
N THR A 197 19.32 7.12 -5.21
CA THR A 197 18.65 7.53 -3.97
C THR A 197 18.61 6.43 -2.92
N GLY A 198 18.13 6.78 -1.74
CA GLY A 198 17.65 5.83 -0.73
C GLY A 198 16.14 5.58 -0.90
N GLY A 199 15.70 5.24 -2.12
CA GLY A 199 14.29 5.05 -2.41
C GLY A 199 13.63 4.01 -1.50
N ARG A 200 12.46 4.34 -0.92
CA ARG A 200 11.78 3.46 0.04
C ARG A 200 10.31 3.25 -0.23
N ALA A 201 9.57 4.31 -0.44
CA ALA A 201 8.16 4.23 -0.72
C ALA A 201 7.81 5.13 -1.89
N VAL A 202 6.88 4.70 -2.72
CA VAL A 202 6.46 5.45 -3.91
C VAL A 202 4.96 5.31 -4.09
N VAL A 203 4.35 6.38 -4.57
CA VAL A 203 2.94 6.41 -4.96
C VAL A 203 2.79 7.28 -6.20
N SER A 204 1.83 6.95 -7.06
CA SER A 204 1.52 7.68 -8.29
C SER A 204 0.04 8.05 -8.33
N GLY A 205 -0.25 9.18 -8.98
CA GLY A 205 -1.63 9.66 -9.15
C GLY A 205 -1.67 11.07 -9.71
N HIS A 206 -2.87 11.60 -9.91
CA HIS A 206 -3.10 12.97 -10.40
C HIS A 206 -2.90 14.03 -9.29
N ILE A 207 -1.65 14.14 -8.78
CA ILE A 207 -1.35 14.95 -7.59
C ILE A 207 -1.34 16.45 -7.92
N VAL A 208 -0.56 16.86 -8.91
CA VAL A 208 -0.38 18.28 -9.28
C VAL A 208 -0.56 18.56 -10.78
N SER A 209 -0.69 17.53 -11.59
CA SER A 209 -0.92 17.62 -13.04
C SER A 209 -2.17 16.85 -13.45
N ASN A 210 -2.54 16.96 -14.74
CA ASN A 210 -3.67 16.19 -15.29
C ASN A 210 -3.28 14.76 -15.67
N ASN A 211 -2.00 14.40 -15.62
CA ASN A 211 -1.47 13.07 -15.84
C ASN A 211 -0.93 12.54 -14.51
N MET A 212 -0.61 11.25 -14.45
CA MET A 212 -0.07 10.67 -13.22
C MET A 212 1.32 11.24 -12.91
N ASP A 213 1.43 11.86 -11.74
CA ASP A 213 2.68 12.29 -11.12
C ASP A 213 3.23 11.16 -10.24
N ILE A 214 4.48 11.28 -9.78
CA ILE A 214 5.11 10.31 -8.88
C ILE A 214 5.59 11.05 -7.63
N PHE A 215 5.17 10.60 -6.45
CA PHE A 215 5.79 10.99 -5.19
C PHE A 215 6.67 9.85 -4.68
N ALA A 216 7.96 10.12 -4.47
CA ALA A 216 8.94 9.15 -4.00
C ALA A 216 9.53 9.61 -2.67
N ALA A 217 9.26 8.86 -1.61
CA ALA A 217 9.82 9.07 -0.29
C ALA A 217 11.14 8.32 -0.14
N ASN A 218 12.15 9.01 0.38
CA ASN A 218 13.50 8.51 0.49
C ASN A 218 13.95 8.35 1.95
N GLU A 219 14.85 7.41 2.18
CA GLU A 219 15.62 7.29 3.40
C GLU A 219 16.93 8.05 3.25
N ARG A 220 17.26 8.89 4.23
CA ARG A 220 18.53 9.67 4.26
C ARG A 220 18.70 10.62 3.05
N GLY A 221 17.62 11.26 2.64
CA GLY A 221 17.64 12.19 1.54
C GLY A 221 16.28 12.86 1.32
N PRO A 222 16.20 13.85 0.43
CA PRO A 222 14.95 14.53 0.15
C PRO A 222 13.95 13.60 -0.56
N ASN A 223 12.67 13.81 -0.28
CA ASN A 223 11.61 13.26 -1.11
C ASN A 223 11.58 13.94 -2.47
N PHE A 224 11.09 13.25 -3.50
CA PHE A 224 10.83 13.80 -4.83
C PHE A 224 9.33 13.89 -5.08
N LEU A 225 8.92 14.95 -5.77
CA LEU A 225 7.63 15.03 -6.44
C LEU A 225 7.89 15.27 -7.93
N TYR A 226 7.86 14.21 -8.70
CA TYR A 226 8.02 14.27 -10.14
C TYR A 226 6.69 14.67 -10.80
N LYS A 227 6.56 15.96 -11.09
CA LYS A 227 5.42 16.47 -11.86
C LYS A 227 5.51 15.98 -13.29
N ASN A 228 4.43 15.41 -13.77
CA ASN A 228 4.31 14.97 -15.15
C ASN A 228 3.98 16.15 -16.07
N ASN A 229 4.84 16.40 -17.04
CA ASN A 229 4.68 17.40 -18.09
C ASN A 229 4.56 16.70 -19.45
N ASN A 230 3.36 16.20 -19.77
CA ASN A 230 3.08 15.48 -21.03
C ASN A 230 4.04 14.31 -21.26
N GLY A 231 4.12 13.40 -20.29
CA GLY A 231 4.92 12.19 -20.35
C GLY A 231 6.39 12.36 -19.95
N ARG A 232 6.85 13.58 -19.63
CA ARG A 232 8.18 13.86 -19.07
C ARG A 232 8.05 14.36 -17.64
N PHE A 233 9.02 14.08 -16.80
CA PHE A 233 8.97 14.41 -15.39
C PHE A 233 9.93 15.53 -15.02
N LYS A 234 9.51 16.34 -14.04
CA LYS A 234 10.35 17.34 -13.39
C LYS A 234 10.14 17.26 -11.88
N ASP A 235 11.23 17.09 -11.12
CA ASP A 235 11.13 17.21 -9.67
C ASP A 235 10.80 18.63 -9.25
N ILE A 236 9.74 18.77 -8.47
CA ILE A 236 9.25 20.04 -7.91
C ILE A 236 9.12 20.02 -6.38
N ALA A 237 9.66 18.99 -5.71
CA ALA A 237 9.51 18.83 -4.27
C ALA A 237 10.02 20.03 -3.48
N THR A 238 11.14 20.63 -3.89
CA THR A 238 11.67 21.88 -3.31
C THR A 238 10.71 23.05 -3.50
N GLU A 239 10.22 23.24 -4.71
CA GLU A 239 9.28 24.33 -5.06
C GLU A 239 7.97 24.21 -4.28
N LYS A 240 7.60 22.98 -3.91
CA LYS A 240 6.37 22.62 -3.21
C LYS A 240 6.51 22.46 -1.70
N ASN A 241 7.73 22.56 -1.15
CA ASN A 241 8.04 22.44 0.28
C ASN A 241 7.65 21.09 0.90
N ILE A 242 7.91 19.99 0.17
CA ILE A 242 7.60 18.62 0.61
C ILE A 242 8.81 17.67 0.60
N GLN A 243 10.03 18.21 0.56
CA GLN A 243 11.25 17.42 0.52
C GLN A 243 11.46 16.56 1.77
N ASP A 244 11.04 17.04 2.94
CA ASP A 244 11.18 16.40 4.27
C ASP A 244 12.56 15.71 4.47
N THR A 245 13.62 16.40 4.09
CA THR A 245 14.99 15.89 3.86
C THR A 245 15.61 15.12 5.04
N PHE A 246 15.18 15.42 6.26
CA PHE A 246 15.75 14.85 7.49
C PHE A 246 14.95 13.68 8.06
N GLN A 247 13.96 13.21 7.32
CA GLN A 247 13.14 12.07 7.70
C GLN A 247 13.54 10.81 6.91
N ASN A 248 13.07 9.66 7.36
CA ASN A 248 13.31 8.38 6.72
C ASN A 248 12.00 7.81 6.20
N GLY A 249 11.59 8.24 5.00
CA GLY A 249 10.35 7.82 4.38
C GLY A 249 10.25 6.30 4.22
N ARG A 250 9.07 5.74 4.56
CA ARG A 250 8.82 4.29 4.50
C ARG A 250 7.47 3.91 3.92
N GLY A 251 6.43 4.67 4.19
CA GLY A 251 5.09 4.45 3.70
C GLY A 251 4.53 5.72 3.07
N THR A 252 3.81 5.57 1.95
CA THR A 252 3.14 6.66 1.26
C THR A 252 1.75 6.22 0.81
N ALA A 253 0.79 7.15 0.87
CA ALA A 253 -0.53 6.98 0.30
C ALA A 253 -1.03 8.32 -0.26
N LEU A 254 -2.04 8.26 -1.11
CA LEU A 254 -2.81 9.42 -1.56
C LEU A 254 -4.22 9.35 -0.95
N THR A 255 -4.77 10.50 -0.60
CA THR A 255 -6.13 10.64 -0.08
C THR A 255 -6.68 12.01 -0.42
N ASP A 256 -7.97 12.18 -0.50
CA ASP A 256 -8.61 13.50 -0.52
C ASP A 256 -8.87 13.96 0.93
N PHE A 257 -7.82 14.42 1.60
CA PHE A 257 -7.84 14.71 3.05
C PHE A 257 -8.87 15.77 3.47
N LEU A 258 -9.22 16.67 2.58
CA LEU A 258 -10.20 17.73 2.84
C LEU A 258 -11.48 17.59 2.00
N TYR A 259 -11.70 16.46 1.34
CA TYR A 259 -12.89 16.18 0.51
C TYR A 259 -13.19 17.25 -0.54
N ARG A 260 -12.15 17.64 -1.26
CA ARG A 260 -12.20 18.69 -2.29
C ARG A 260 -12.11 18.16 -3.72
N GLY A 261 -12.00 16.84 -3.90
CA GLY A 261 -11.68 16.21 -5.18
C GLY A 261 -10.23 16.40 -5.60
N GLU A 262 -9.32 16.63 -4.65
CA GLU A 262 -7.89 16.81 -4.88
C GLU A 262 -7.08 15.81 -4.05
N LEU A 263 -6.07 15.22 -4.66
CA LEU A 263 -5.19 14.28 -3.95
C LEU A 263 -4.16 15.01 -3.11
N ASP A 264 -4.11 14.65 -1.85
CA ASP A 264 -3.14 15.02 -0.84
C ASP A 264 -2.18 13.85 -0.58
N ILE A 265 -1.00 14.12 0.00
CA ILE A 265 0.05 13.11 0.16
C ILE A 265 0.23 12.77 1.64
N ILE A 266 0.07 11.50 1.98
CA ILE A 266 0.51 10.96 3.26
C ILE A 266 1.90 10.39 3.08
N THR A 267 2.85 10.78 3.93
CA THR A 267 4.17 10.16 4.00
C THR A 267 4.55 9.87 5.44
N SER A 268 4.82 8.61 5.70
CA SER A 268 5.15 8.14 7.04
C SER A 268 6.62 7.75 7.13
N ASN A 269 7.25 8.14 8.23
CA ASN A 269 8.69 8.10 8.41
C ASN A 269 9.09 7.09 9.49
N TRP A 270 10.12 6.30 9.24
CA TRP A 270 10.68 5.33 10.19
C TRP A 270 11.30 6.04 11.41
N GLU A 271 10.72 5.82 12.58
CA GLU A 271 11.13 6.45 13.84
C GLU A 271 11.20 8.00 13.73
N GLY A 272 10.44 8.58 12.79
CA GLY A 272 10.37 10.00 12.51
C GLY A 272 8.95 10.52 12.45
N TYR A 273 8.78 11.83 12.31
CA TYR A 273 7.45 12.46 12.27
C TYR A 273 6.71 12.09 10.98
N HIS A 274 5.50 11.53 11.10
CA HIS A 274 4.61 11.32 9.97
C HIS A 274 4.04 12.64 9.47
N ARG A 275 3.70 12.72 8.17
CA ARG A 275 3.21 13.93 7.51
C ARG A 275 1.96 13.69 6.71
N ILE A 276 1.08 14.68 6.69
CA ILE A 276 -0.02 14.83 5.75
C ILE A 276 0.18 16.15 5.02
N PHE A 277 0.68 16.06 3.81
CA PHE A 277 0.91 17.22 2.95
C PHE A 277 -0.34 17.53 2.16
N VAL A 278 -1.07 18.56 2.59
CA VAL A 278 -2.31 19.00 1.97
C VAL A 278 -2.01 20.04 0.89
N LYS A 279 -2.48 19.78 -0.32
CA LYS A 279 -2.27 20.60 -1.48
C LYS A 279 -2.86 22.01 -1.30
N GLN A 280 -2.06 23.01 -1.58
CA GLN A 280 -2.44 24.40 -1.65
C GLN A 280 -2.20 24.93 -3.06
N LYS A 281 -2.69 26.12 -3.38
CA LYS A 281 -2.55 26.70 -4.72
C LYS A 281 -1.12 26.62 -5.31
N ASN A 282 -0.09 26.86 -4.50
CA ASN A 282 1.31 26.92 -4.98
C ASN A 282 2.28 26.03 -4.21
N SER A 283 1.85 25.39 -3.12
CA SER A 283 2.69 24.58 -2.24
C SER A 283 1.88 23.46 -1.61
N PHE A 284 2.47 22.73 -0.69
CA PHE A 284 1.75 21.87 0.24
C PHE A 284 1.92 22.40 1.68
N LEU A 285 0.91 22.16 2.50
CA LEU A 285 0.91 22.47 3.92
C LEU A 285 0.87 21.16 4.71
N ASP A 286 1.77 21.00 5.68
CA ASP A 286 1.71 19.89 6.62
C ASP A 286 0.56 20.12 7.63
N MET A 287 -0.52 19.35 7.50
CA MET A 287 -1.71 19.39 8.36
C MET A 287 -1.78 18.22 9.36
N SER A 288 -0.70 17.45 9.51
CA SER A 288 -0.68 16.33 10.47
C SER A 288 -0.93 16.81 11.90
N SER A 289 -1.87 16.16 12.60
CA SER A 289 -2.11 16.39 14.03
C SER A 289 -0.92 15.93 14.87
N LEU A 290 -0.84 16.36 16.13
CA LEU A 290 0.24 15.95 17.03
C LEU A 290 0.24 14.43 17.26
N ASP A 291 -0.94 13.84 17.36
CA ASP A 291 -1.08 12.39 17.56
C ASP A 291 -0.63 11.63 16.30
N PHE A 292 -1.09 12.03 15.10
CA PHE A 292 -0.67 11.42 13.85
C PHE A 292 0.84 11.49 13.64
N ARG A 293 1.47 12.63 13.96
CA ARG A 293 2.93 12.84 13.83
C ARG A 293 3.79 11.96 14.72
N SER A 294 3.21 11.28 15.70
CA SER A 294 3.97 10.46 16.66
C SER A 294 4.83 9.42 15.95
N PRO A 295 6.15 9.41 16.18
CA PRO A 295 7.05 8.48 15.50
C PRO A 295 6.70 7.02 15.75
N SER A 296 6.77 6.21 14.69
CA SER A 296 6.59 4.76 14.79
C SER A 296 7.52 4.02 13.81
N ARG A 297 7.58 2.70 13.95
CA ARG A 297 8.31 1.82 13.02
C ARG A 297 7.44 1.44 11.84
N ILE A 298 6.99 2.44 11.13
CA ILE A 298 6.10 2.30 10.00
C ILE A 298 6.70 1.48 8.85
N ARG A 299 5.87 0.72 8.16
CA ARG A 299 6.20 -0.02 6.93
C ARG A 299 5.33 0.37 5.76
N THR A 300 4.01 0.38 5.95
CA THR A 300 3.05 0.65 4.89
C THR A 300 1.97 1.61 5.40
N VAL A 301 1.46 2.44 4.53
CA VAL A 301 0.29 3.29 4.77
C VAL A 301 -0.77 2.91 3.75
N ILE A 302 -1.99 2.73 4.22
CA ILE A 302 -3.18 2.54 3.39
C ILE A 302 -4.15 3.69 3.70
N SER A 303 -4.78 4.25 2.67
CA SER A 303 -5.92 5.13 2.79
C SER A 303 -7.09 4.50 2.04
N ALA A 304 -8.19 4.24 2.70
CA ALA A 304 -9.37 3.63 2.14
C ALA A 304 -10.58 3.91 3.03
N ASP A 305 -11.77 3.95 2.44
CA ASP A 305 -13.05 4.01 3.14
C ASP A 305 -13.39 2.59 3.65
N PHE A 306 -12.89 2.26 4.84
CA PHE A 306 -13.06 0.92 5.40
C PHE A 306 -14.48 0.67 5.93
N ASP A 307 -15.17 1.69 6.41
CA ASP A 307 -16.50 1.54 7.03
C ASP A 307 -17.64 2.00 6.13
N ASN A 308 -17.35 2.28 4.85
CA ASN A 308 -18.29 2.68 3.81
C ASN A 308 -19.10 3.95 4.18
N ASP A 309 -18.51 4.87 4.95
CA ASP A 309 -19.15 6.13 5.32
C ASP A 309 -18.92 7.25 4.30
N GLY A 310 -18.12 6.99 3.28
CA GLY A 310 -17.76 7.91 2.20
C GLY A 310 -16.51 8.74 2.51
N TYR A 311 -15.81 8.43 3.60
CA TYR A 311 -14.58 9.09 4.01
C TYR A 311 -13.47 8.07 4.23
N ASP A 312 -12.25 8.39 3.79
CA ASP A 312 -11.12 7.48 4.00
C ASP A 312 -10.69 7.44 5.45
N GLU A 313 -10.30 6.26 5.92
CA GLU A 313 -9.42 6.09 7.06
C GLU A 313 -7.97 5.93 6.63
N ILE A 314 -7.05 6.28 7.52
CA ILE A 314 -5.61 6.12 7.32
C ILE A 314 -5.09 5.02 8.25
N PHE A 315 -4.72 3.89 7.67
CA PHE A 315 -4.12 2.77 8.38
C PHE A 315 -2.60 2.86 8.33
N LEU A 316 -1.96 2.85 9.50
CA LEU A 316 -0.50 2.82 9.66
C LEU A 316 -0.05 1.42 10.09
N ASN A 317 0.56 0.69 9.16
CA ASN A 317 1.09 -0.66 9.38
C ASN A 317 2.49 -0.58 9.98
N ASN A 318 2.64 -0.98 11.24
CA ASN A 318 3.89 -0.90 12.00
C ASN A 318 4.55 -2.27 12.19
N ILE A 319 5.86 -2.28 12.43
CA ILE A 319 6.61 -3.48 12.80
C ILE A 319 7.14 -3.39 14.23
N GLY A 320 6.80 -4.38 15.06
CA GLY A 320 7.19 -4.42 16.48
C GLY A 320 6.53 -3.36 17.34
N GLN A 321 5.44 -2.78 16.88
CA GLN A 321 4.60 -1.80 17.55
C GLN A 321 3.15 -1.98 17.07
N PRO A 322 2.13 -1.56 17.85
CA PRO A 322 0.75 -1.61 17.42
C PRO A 322 0.53 -0.85 16.10
N ASN A 323 -0.31 -1.40 15.24
CA ASN A 323 -0.86 -0.68 14.11
C ASN A 323 -1.75 0.45 14.60
N ARG A 324 -1.95 1.46 13.77
CA ARG A 324 -2.78 2.63 14.11
C ARG A 324 -3.76 2.90 12.99
N LEU A 325 -4.96 3.32 13.35
CA LEU A 325 -6.00 3.71 12.41
C LEU A 325 -6.50 5.11 12.78
N PHE A 326 -6.62 5.97 11.78
CA PHE A 326 -7.13 7.32 11.94
C PHE A 326 -8.32 7.54 11.03
N ARG A 327 -9.42 8.02 11.58
CA ARG A 327 -10.54 8.53 10.80
C ARG A 327 -10.28 9.98 10.44
N ILE A 328 -10.54 10.32 9.18
CA ILE A 328 -10.55 11.71 8.73
C ILE A 328 -11.93 12.30 9.01
N LEU A 329 -11.95 13.38 9.78
CA LEU A 329 -13.17 14.12 10.14
C LEU A 329 -13.26 15.41 9.32
N GLU A 330 -14.40 16.08 9.40
CA GLU A 330 -14.60 17.39 8.77
C GLU A 330 -13.43 18.37 9.05
N GLU A 331 -13.11 19.20 8.06
CA GLU A 331 -12.02 20.18 8.09
C GLU A 331 -10.60 19.59 8.26
N GLY A 332 -10.43 18.28 8.03
CA GLY A 332 -9.15 17.58 8.13
C GLY A 332 -8.70 17.33 9.58
N ASN A 333 -9.63 17.30 10.51
CA ASN A 333 -9.34 16.79 11.85
C ASN A 333 -9.16 15.27 11.80
N LEU A 334 -8.35 14.74 12.71
CA LEU A 334 -8.08 13.29 12.80
C LEU A 334 -8.52 12.77 14.17
N GLU A 335 -9.22 11.63 14.14
CA GLU A 335 -9.50 10.84 15.33
C GLU A 335 -8.77 9.50 15.24
N GLU A 336 -7.95 9.17 16.25
CA GLU A 336 -7.34 7.84 16.33
C GLU A 336 -8.35 6.84 16.85
N ILE A 337 -8.71 5.87 16.02
CA ILE A 337 -9.59 4.77 16.37
C ILE A 337 -8.78 3.79 17.21
N LYS A 338 -9.24 3.51 18.42
CA LYS A 338 -8.64 2.47 19.26
C LYS A 338 -9.04 1.12 18.69
N LEU A 339 -8.06 0.46 18.15
CA LEU A 339 -8.19 -0.88 17.63
C LEU A 339 -8.19 -1.87 18.80
N ASP A 340 -9.10 -2.83 18.74
CA ASP A 340 -9.17 -3.94 19.69
C ASP A 340 -8.10 -4.99 19.36
N GLU A 341 -8.16 -6.19 20.00
CA GLU A 341 -7.17 -7.28 19.87
C GLU A 341 -6.91 -7.75 18.43
N ALA A 342 -7.78 -7.40 17.47
CA ALA A 342 -7.62 -7.72 16.04
C ALA A 342 -6.37 -7.09 15.41
N LEU A 343 -5.81 -6.03 15.98
CA LEU A 343 -4.65 -5.32 15.44
C LEU A 343 -3.43 -5.37 16.37
N GLU A 344 -3.09 -6.55 16.77
CA GLU A 344 -1.82 -7.01 17.37
C GLU A 344 -0.96 -5.95 18.10
N GLU A 345 -0.79 -6.11 19.42
CA GLU A 345 0.06 -5.22 20.24
C GLU A 345 1.54 -5.19 19.79
N GLN A 346 2.00 -6.19 19.06
CA GLN A 346 3.38 -6.31 18.59
C GLN A 346 3.45 -6.87 17.16
N GLY A 347 2.59 -6.38 16.28
CA GLY A 347 2.53 -6.81 14.89
C GLY A 347 3.88 -6.72 14.18
N LEU A 348 4.14 -7.66 13.28
CA LEU A 348 5.33 -7.69 12.44
C LEU A 348 5.01 -7.27 10.99
N GLY A 349 3.99 -6.43 10.82
CA GLY A 349 3.50 -6.00 9.53
C GLY A 349 4.58 -5.37 8.65
N THR A 350 4.68 -5.81 7.41
CA THR A 350 5.65 -5.33 6.42
C THR A 350 5.00 -4.70 5.22
N GLY A 351 4.03 -5.38 4.60
CA GLY A 351 3.19 -4.88 3.54
C GLY A 351 1.72 -5.03 3.88
N ALA A 352 0.86 -4.34 3.16
CA ALA A 352 -0.57 -4.49 3.27
C ALA A 352 -1.24 -4.08 1.96
N ALA A 353 -2.39 -4.68 1.67
CA ALA A 353 -3.28 -4.27 0.59
C ALA A 353 -4.75 -4.45 1.00
N VAL A 354 -5.63 -3.74 0.31
CA VAL A 354 -7.06 -3.69 0.57
C VAL A 354 -7.82 -4.09 -0.69
N ALA A 355 -8.81 -4.93 -0.55
CA ALA A 355 -9.75 -5.28 -1.61
C ALA A 355 -11.05 -5.81 -1.00
N ASP A 356 -12.15 -5.68 -1.71
CA ASP A 356 -13.36 -6.48 -1.53
C ASP A 356 -13.11 -7.84 -2.23
N ILE A 357 -12.45 -8.76 -1.51
CA ILE A 357 -11.93 -10.00 -2.11
C ILE A 357 -13.01 -11.08 -2.24
N ASP A 358 -14.07 -11.00 -1.45
CA ASP A 358 -15.19 -11.93 -1.51
C ASP A 358 -16.42 -11.38 -2.26
N GLY A 359 -16.37 -10.12 -2.70
CA GLY A 359 -17.38 -9.47 -3.53
C GLY A 359 -18.65 -9.08 -2.77
N ASP A 360 -18.57 -8.87 -1.45
CA ASP A 360 -19.73 -8.53 -0.63
C ASP A 360 -19.90 -7.02 -0.35
N GLY A 361 -18.98 -6.20 -0.85
CA GLY A 361 -18.99 -4.73 -0.73
C GLY A 361 -18.31 -4.20 0.52
N ILE A 362 -17.71 -5.07 1.34
CA ILE A 362 -16.93 -4.69 2.53
C ILE A 362 -15.45 -4.94 2.24
N LEU A 363 -14.60 -3.99 2.60
CA LEU A 363 -13.17 -4.11 2.34
C LEU A 363 -12.48 -5.06 3.32
N GLU A 364 -11.66 -5.95 2.79
CA GLU A 364 -10.71 -6.75 3.54
C GLU A 364 -9.31 -6.13 3.47
N LEU A 365 -8.60 -6.17 4.59
CA LEU A 365 -7.21 -5.76 4.72
C LEU A 365 -6.31 -6.97 4.95
N LEU A 366 -5.48 -7.32 3.98
CA LEU A 366 -4.44 -8.34 4.14
C LEU A 366 -3.12 -7.67 4.56
N ILE A 367 -2.55 -8.13 5.69
CA ILE A 367 -1.26 -7.68 6.20
C ILE A 367 -0.26 -8.82 6.05
N SER A 368 0.82 -8.58 5.31
CA SER A 368 1.96 -9.48 5.25
C SER A 368 2.90 -9.23 6.42
N HIS A 369 3.57 -10.26 6.90
CA HIS A 369 4.43 -10.20 8.06
C HIS A 369 5.89 -10.49 7.73
N GLY A 370 6.79 -9.75 8.39
CA GLY A 370 8.23 -9.89 8.32
C GLY A 370 8.85 -10.26 9.66
N GLU A 371 10.16 -10.41 9.66
CA GLU A 371 10.91 -10.75 10.87
C GLU A 371 11.15 -9.54 11.78
N SER A 372 10.94 -9.70 13.09
CA SER A 372 11.66 -8.93 14.10
C SER A 372 12.56 -9.87 14.88
N GLY A 373 13.71 -10.14 14.29
CA GLY A 373 14.85 -10.73 15.01
C GLY A 373 14.89 -12.22 15.19
N ALA A 374 13.98 -13.11 14.76
CA ALA A 374 14.23 -14.55 14.68
C ALA A 374 13.02 -15.47 14.41
N GLN A 375 11.79 -15.00 14.29
CA GLN A 375 10.66 -15.88 13.97
C GLN A 375 9.74 -15.31 12.91
N PRO A 376 9.51 -16.03 11.80
CA PRO A 376 8.48 -15.67 10.82
C PRO A 376 7.08 -15.82 11.44
N VAL A 377 6.12 -15.03 10.99
CA VAL A 377 4.72 -15.09 11.40
C VAL A 377 3.79 -15.15 10.20
N SER A 378 2.60 -15.66 10.45
CA SER A 378 1.53 -15.83 9.46
C SER A 378 0.92 -14.48 9.03
N TYR A 379 0.12 -14.50 7.97
CA TYR A 379 -0.63 -13.32 7.53
C TYR A 379 -1.76 -12.99 8.51
N THR A 380 -2.05 -11.69 8.65
CA THR A 380 -3.26 -11.20 9.30
C THR A 380 -4.23 -10.72 8.22
N HIS A 381 -5.44 -11.23 8.24
CA HIS A 381 -6.53 -10.84 7.37
C HIS A 381 -7.65 -10.23 8.22
N LEU A 382 -7.97 -8.98 7.96
CA LEU A 382 -8.93 -8.20 8.72
C LEU A 382 -10.10 -7.84 7.82
N ARG A 383 -11.32 -7.98 8.34
CA ARG A 383 -12.54 -7.51 7.70
C ARG A 383 -13.05 -6.29 8.43
N ALA A 384 -13.29 -5.22 7.70
CA ALA A 384 -13.89 -4.01 8.24
C ALA A 384 -15.38 -4.23 8.58
N HIS A 385 -15.92 -3.37 9.40
CA HIS A 385 -17.34 -3.38 9.75
C HIS A 385 -17.94 -2.05 9.33
N GLU A 386 -19.07 -2.10 8.62
CA GLU A 386 -19.86 -0.90 8.35
C GLU A 386 -20.28 -0.22 9.66
N THR A 387 -20.17 1.09 9.73
CA THR A 387 -20.72 1.83 10.85
C THR A 387 -22.23 2.03 10.65
N ASP A 388 -23.01 1.81 11.72
CA ASP A 388 -24.47 2.05 11.75
C ASP A 388 -24.84 3.55 11.60
N SER A 389 -24.04 4.37 10.91
CA SER A 389 -24.22 5.81 10.77
C SER A 389 -25.50 6.21 10.01
N TYR A 390 -26.18 5.29 9.34
CA TYR A 390 -27.47 5.54 8.67
C TYR A 390 -28.67 5.71 9.61
N LEU A 391 -28.51 5.57 10.93
CA LEU A 391 -29.62 5.70 11.89
C LEU A 391 -29.73 7.08 12.54
N VAL A 392 -28.90 8.05 12.20
CA VAL A 392 -29.01 9.42 12.71
C VAL A 392 -29.12 10.39 11.55
N CYS A 393 -30.34 10.66 11.12
CA CYS A 393 -30.91 11.87 10.57
C CYS A 393 -32.03 11.56 9.55
N ARG A 394 -33.21 11.40 10.07
CA ARG A 394 -34.44 11.86 9.41
C ARG A 394 -35.31 12.61 10.40
#